data_4618abb14621ff70603961b1328a3c89
#
_entry.id   4618abb14621ff70603961b1328a3c89
#
_cell.length_a   1.000
_cell.length_b   1.000
_cell.length_c   1.000
_cell.angle_alpha   90.00
_cell.angle_beta   90.00
_cell.angle_gamma   90.00
#
_symmetry.space_group_name_H-M   'P 1'
#
loop_
_entity.id
_entity.type
_entity.pdbx_description
1 polymer ?
#
loop_
_entity_poly.entity_id
_entity_poly.type
_entity_poly.pdbx_seq_one_letter_code
_entity_poly.pdbx_strand_id
1 'polypeptide(L)'
;MTLPATFEALITEANNLKLYKKLVLQLKKDFLYANIDLDFDEDILPSSLKLILHETVYKLIQEKFAEYLNLLYIIDVSEDAIKKLDGSDTLQLSEEVTFLILKREWQKVWFRHKYS
;
A
#
# COMPACT_ATOMS: atom_id res chain seq x y z
N MET A 1 9.12 14.60 7.90
CA MET A 1 8.50 14.28 6.60
C MET A 1 7.00 14.47 6.66
N THR A 2 6.43 15.14 5.67
CA THR A 2 4.97 15.22 5.53
C THR A 2 4.53 14.20 4.49
N LEU A 3 3.65 13.27 4.89
CA LEU A 3 3.17 12.23 3.98
C LEU A 3 2.16 12.82 2.99
N PRO A 4 2.19 12.38 1.71
CA PRO A 4 1.21 12.83 0.73
C PRO A 4 -0.23 12.52 1.16
N ALA A 5 -1.15 13.41 0.84
CA ALA A 5 -2.55 13.29 1.26
C ALA A 5 -3.40 12.48 0.26
N THR A 6 -2.93 12.30 -0.97
CA THR A 6 -3.65 11.58 -2.02
C THR A 6 -2.72 10.62 -2.75
N PHE A 7 -3.34 9.64 -3.43
CA PHE A 7 -2.57 8.71 -4.28
C PHE A 7 -1.80 9.48 -5.37
N GLU A 8 -2.44 10.43 -6.02
CA GLU A 8 -1.82 11.20 -7.10
C GLU A 8 -0.61 11.99 -6.59
N ALA A 9 -0.72 12.62 -5.42
CA ALA A 9 0.39 13.35 -4.80
C ALA A 9 1.54 12.40 -4.44
N LEU A 10 1.23 11.21 -3.95
CA LEU A 10 2.23 10.21 -3.61
C LEU A 10 3.00 9.76 -4.85
N ILE A 11 2.29 9.46 -5.92
CA ILE A 11 2.91 9.02 -7.19
C ILE A 11 3.76 10.15 -7.77
N THR A 12 3.27 11.39 -7.73
CA THR A 12 4.03 12.54 -8.21
C THR A 12 5.35 12.68 -7.46
N GLU A 13 5.30 12.56 -6.13
CA GLU A 13 6.52 12.64 -5.30
C GLU A 13 7.47 11.49 -5.60
N ALA A 14 6.95 10.27 -5.72
CA ALA A 14 7.78 9.10 -6.03
C ALA A 14 8.46 9.25 -7.39
N ASN A 15 7.75 9.76 -8.39
CA ASN A 15 8.32 9.99 -9.72
C ASN A 15 9.38 11.11 -9.70
N ASN A 16 9.10 12.20 -8.99
CA ASN A 16 10.04 13.32 -8.90
C ASN A 16 11.36 12.89 -8.26
N LEU A 17 11.31 12.00 -7.28
CA LEU A 17 12.52 11.49 -6.62
C LEU A 17 13.09 10.25 -7.32
N LYS A 18 12.47 9.79 -8.41
CA LYS A 18 12.88 8.59 -9.17
C LYS A 18 12.84 7.33 -8.30
N LEU A 19 11.86 7.25 -7.42
CA LEU A 19 11.69 6.14 -6.48
C LEU A 19 10.46 5.27 -6.74
N TYR A 20 9.74 5.50 -7.85
CA TYR A 20 8.52 4.75 -8.13
C TYR A 20 8.80 3.23 -8.23
N LYS A 21 9.85 2.84 -8.95
CA LYS A 21 10.18 1.41 -9.08
C LYS A 21 10.52 0.79 -7.73
N LYS A 22 11.21 1.53 -6.88
CA LYS A 22 11.53 1.06 -5.52
C LYS A 22 10.28 0.89 -4.67
N LEU A 23 9.31 1.78 -4.85
CA LEU A 23 8.00 1.65 -4.17
C LEU A 23 7.29 0.37 -4.62
N VAL A 24 7.24 0.10 -5.91
CA VAL A 24 6.62 -1.11 -6.45
C VAL A 24 7.32 -2.37 -5.90
N LEU A 25 8.65 -2.38 -5.88
CA LEU A 25 9.41 -3.51 -5.36
C LEU A 25 9.18 -3.71 -3.87
N GLN A 26 9.07 -2.63 -3.09
CA GLN A 26 8.77 -2.73 -1.66
C GLN A 26 7.39 -3.33 -1.43
N LEU A 27 6.40 -2.91 -2.20
CA LEU A 27 5.05 -3.49 -2.14
C LEU A 27 5.08 -4.99 -2.44
N LYS A 28 5.74 -5.38 -3.52
CA LYS A 28 5.83 -6.79 -3.91
C LYS A 28 6.50 -7.62 -2.82
N LYS A 29 7.58 -7.11 -2.24
CA LYS A 29 8.32 -7.79 -1.19
C LYS A 29 7.46 -8.03 0.05
N ASP A 30 6.81 -6.98 0.54
CA ASP A 30 6.03 -7.08 1.78
C ASP A 30 4.76 -7.93 1.59
N PHE A 31 4.11 -7.81 0.44
CA PHE A 31 2.97 -8.68 0.12
C PHE A 31 3.40 -10.15 0.04
N LEU A 32 4.57 -10.41 -0.53
CA LEU A 32 5.08 -11.78 -0.61
C LEU A 32 5.38 -12.37 0.78
N TYR A 33 5.86 -11.57 1.72
CA TYR A 33 6.02 -12.02 3.11
C TYR A 33 4.68 -12.43 3.73
N ALA A 34 3.58 -11.88 3.25
CA ALA A 34 2.24 -12.28 3.66
C ALA A 34 1.65 -13.39 2.79
N ASN A 35 2.49 -14.04 1.97
CA ASN A 35 2.09 -15.09 1.02
C ASN A 35 1.13 -14.60 -0.07
N ILE A 36 1.26 -13.33 -0.46
CA ILE A 36 0.46 -12.75 -1.54
C ILE A 36 1.41 -12.36 -2.65
N ASP A 37 1.33 -13.08 -3.78
CA ASP A 37 2.14 -12.79 -4.95
C ASP A 37 1.44 -11.76 -5.83
N LEU A 38 1.99 -10.53 -5.87
CA LEU A 38 1.48 -9.49 -6.75
C LEU A 38 2.06 -9.71 -8.15
N ASP A 39 1.20 -10.08 -9.09
CA ASP A 39 1.59 -10.50 -10.44
C ASP A 39 1.76 -9.30 -11.37
N PHE A 40 2.79 -8.50 -11.11
CA PHE A 40 3.21 -7.40 -11.99
C PHE A 40 4.68 -7.07 -11.70
N ASP A 41 5.32 -6.36 -12.63
CA ASP A 41 6.71 -5.94 -12.44
C ASP A 41 6.81 -4.46 -12.04
N GLU A 42 8.05 -3.99 -11.85
CA GLU A 42 8.31 -2.61 -11.40
C GLU A 42 7.92 -1.53 -12.39
N ASP A 43 7.65 -1.91 -13.64
CA ASP A 43 7.24 -0.96 -14.68
C ASP A 43 5.72 -0.77 -14.76
N ILE A 44 4.97 -1.39 -13.86
CA ILE A 44 3.51 -1.26 -13.84
C ILE A 44 3.09 0.22 -13.77
N LEU A 45 2.07 0.57 -14.57
CA LEU A 45 1.54 1.93 -14.54
C LEU A 45 0.84 2.22 -13.20
N PRO A 46 0.93 3.45 -12.69
CA PRO A 46 0.30 3.79 -11.41
C PRO A 46 -1.19 3.49 -11.33
N SER A 47 -1.95 3.71 -12.41
CA SER A 47 -3.38 3.40 -12.41
C SER A 47 -3.64 1.91 -12.27
N SER A 48 -2.83 1.08 -12.91
CA SER A 48 -2.94 -0.37 -12.79
C SER A 48 -2.50 -0.85 -11.41
N LEU A 49 -1.45 -0.26 -10.86
CA LEU A 49 -1.00 -0.55 -9.51
C LEU A 49 -2.11 -0.30 -8.49
N LYS A 50 -2.73 0.87 -8.55
CA LYS A 50 -3.82 1.24 -7.66
C LYS A 50 -4.98 0.25 -7.74
N LEU A 51 -5.38 -0.10 -8.97
CA LEU A 51 -6.50 -1.01 -9.18
C LEU A 51 -6.21 -2.40 -8.61
N ILE A 52 -5.04 -2.96 -8.90
CA ILE A 52 -4.69 -4.31 -8.45
C ILE A 52 -4.56 -4.36 -6.93
N LEU A 53 -3.94 -3.36 -6.32
CA LEU A 53 -3.84 -3.30 -4.86
C LEU A 53 -5.21 -3.20 -4.22
N HIS A 54 -6.09 -2.35 -4.74
CA HIS A 54 -7.44 -2.19 -4.21
C HIS A 54 -8.23 -3.50 -4.31
N GLU A 55 -8.19 -4.16 -5.45
CA GLU A 55 -8.87 -5.45 -5.64
C GLU A 55 -8.33 -6.51 -4.68
N THR A 56 -7.01 -6.55 -4.50
CA THR A 56 -6.36 -7.51 -3.61
C THR A 56 -6.81 -7.28 -2.17
N VAL A 57 -6.77 -6.05 -1.70
CA VAL A 57 -7.18 -5.70 -0.33
C VAL A 57 -8.66 -5.98 -0.12
N TYR A 58 -9.50 -5.61 -1.10
CA TYR A 58 -10.93 -5.87 -1.02
C TYR A 58 -11.24 -7.36 -0.85
N LYS A 59 -10.61 -8.21 -1.67
CA LYS A 59 -10.80 -9.66 -1.58
C LYS A 59 -10.32 -10.22 -0.23
N LEU A 60 -9.21 -9.72 0.29
CA LEU A 60 -8.71 -10.17 1.59
C LEU A 60 -9.69 -9.82 2.70
N ILE A 61 -10.24 -8.62 2.70
CA ILE A 61 -11.23 -8.20 3.71
C ILE A 61 -12.47 -9.08 3.62
N GLN A 62 -12.94 -9.35 2.40
CA GLN A 62 -14.19 -10.11 2.18
C GLN A 62 -14.03 -11.61 2.46
N GLU A 63 -12.91 -12.20 2.06
CA GLU A 63 -12.80 -13.66 1.99
C GLU A 63 -11.73 -14.24 2.92
N LYS A 64 -10.72 -13.45 3.31
CA LYS A 64 -9.57 -13.95 4.05
C LYS A 64 -9.12 -12.94 5.09
N PHE A 65 -10.00 -12.65 6.04
CA PHE A 65 -9.78 -11.56 6.98
C PHE A 65 -8.54 -11.75 7.84
N ALA A 66 -8.21 -12.98 8.22
CA ALA A 66 -7.00 -13.24 9.01
C ALA A 66 -5.74 -12.91 8.20
N GLU A 67 -5.74 -13.20 6.90
CA GLU A 67 -4.63 -12.85 6.03
C GLU A 67 -4.52 -11.35 5.82
N TYR A 68 -5.67 -10.65 5.77
CA TYR A 68 -5.70 -9.21 5.73
C TYR A 68 -5.02 -8.60 6.96
N LEU A 69 -5.36 -9.06 8.14
CA LEU A 69 -4.74 -8.58 9.38
C LEU A 69 -3.23 -8.86 9.42
N ASN A 70 -2.83 -10.04 8.94
CA ASN A 70 -1.42 -10.39 8.84
C ASN A 70 -0.66 -9.47 7.89
N LEU A 71 -1.28 -9.12 6.76
CA LEU A 71 -0.67 -8.18 5.81
C LEU A 71 -0.43 -6.82 6.47
N LEU A 72 -1.42 -6.28 7.18
CA LEU A 72 -1.27 -5.01 7.88
C LEU A 72 -0.13 -5.06 8.91
N TYR A 73 -0.01 -6.18 9.60
CA TYR A 73 1.06 -6.39 10.58
C TYR A 73 2.44 -6.40 9.91
N ILE A 74 2.59 -7.11 8.80
CA ILE A 74 3.86 -7.21 8.06
C ILE A 74 4.27 -5.86 7.51
N ILE A 75 3.34 -5.10 6.95
CA ILE A 75 3.61 -3.77 6.41
C ILE A 75 3.85 -2.76 7.54
N ASP A 76 3.32 -3.06 8.72
CA ASP A 76 3.38 -2.18 9.89
C ASP A 76 2.52 -0.92 9.69
N VAL A 77 1.29 -1.13 9.26
CA VAL A 77 0.30 -0.06 9.18
C VAL A 77 -0.22 0.25 10.59
N SER A 78 -0.37 1.52 10.91
CA SER A 78 -0.85 1.96 12.24
C SER A 78 -2.23 1.40 12.54
N GLU A 79 -2.34 0.67 13.67
CA GLU A 79 -3.64 0.17 14.13
C GLU A 79 -4.61 1.31 14.44
N ASP A 80 -4.11 2.41 15.00
CA ASP A 80 -4.95 3.57 15.30
C ASP A 80 -5.53 4.18 14.03
N ALA A 81 -4.74 4.25 12.95
CA ALA A 81 -5.23 4.76 11.68
C ALA A 81 -6.35 3.87 11.11
N ILE A 82 -6.18 2.54 11.21
CA ILE A 82 -7.21 1.60 10.75
C ILE A 82 -8.49 1.71 11.57
N LYS A 83 -8.36 1.84 12.90
CA LYS A 83 -9.53 1.94 13.80
C LYS A 83 -10.37 3.18 13.56
N LYS A 84 -9.78 4.24 13.01
CA LYS A 84 -10.49 5.49 12.71
C LYS A 84 -11.34 5.41 11.44
N LEU A 85 -11.17 4.35 10.64
CA LEU A 85 -11.92 4.20 9.40
C LEU A 85 -13.33 3.67 9.68
N ASP A 86 -14.29 4.15 8.87
CA ASP A 86 -15.66 3.66 8.93
C ASP A 86 -15.75 2.34 8.15
N GLY A 87 -16.03 1.24 8.85
CA GLY A 87 -16.13 -0.08 8.26
C GLY A 87 -17.51 -0.43 7.71
N SER A 88 -18.45 0.51 7.70
CA SER A 88 -19.83 0.21 7.27
C SER A 88 -19.96 -0.07 5.77
N ASP A 89 -19.05 0.49 4.96
CA ASP A 89 -18.95 0.23 3.51
C ASP A 89 -17.63 -0.44 3.22
N THR A 90 -17.65 -1.74 2.90
CA THR A 90 -16.43 -2.51 2.67
C THR A 90 -15.63 -2.02 1.48
N LEU A 91 -16.30 -1.58 0.42
CA LEU A 91 -15.60 -1.06 -0.76
C LEU A 91 -14.82 0.20 -0.42
N GLN A 92 -15.44 1.14 0.28
CA GLN A 92 -14.79 2.37 0.71
C GLN A 92 -13.68 2.07 1.71
N LEU A 93 -13.92 1.17 2.65
CA LEU A 93 -12.91 0.75 3.62
C LEU A 93 -11.67 0.21 2.92
N SER A 94 -11.85 -0.68 1.94
CA SER A 94 -10.73 -1.28 1.22
C SER A 94 -9.93 -0.23 0.45
N GLU A 95 -10.59 0.77 -0.10
CA GLU A 95 -9.92 1.88 -0.80
C GLU A 95 -9.08 2.70 0.17
N GLU A 96 -9.63 3.04 1.33
CA GLU A 96 -8.91 3.81 2.35
C GLU A 96 -7.75 3.02 2.94
N VAL A 97 -7.93 1.74 3.19
CA VAL A 97 -6.85 0.85 3.69
C VAL A 97 -5.74 0.73 2.66
N THR A 98 -6.09 0.59 1.38
CA THR A 98 -5.10 0.53 0.29
C THR A 98 -4.22 1.77 0.30
N PHE A 99 -4.80 2.94 0.52
CA PHE A 99 -4.03 4.17 0.58
C PHE A 99 -3.13 4.22 1.82
N LEU A 100 -3.60 3.74 2.98
CA LEU A 100 -2.76 3.65 4.18
C LEU A 100 -1.57 2.71 3.96
N ILE A 101 -1.78 1.60 3.26
CA ILE A 101 -0.71 0.68 2.88
C ILE A 101 0.31 1.40 2.00
N LEU A 102 -0.16 2.08 0.96
CA LEU A 102 0.72 2.83 0.05
C LEU A 102 1.52 3.90 0.78
N LYS A 103 0.89 4.64 1.68
CA LYS A 103 1.61 5.68 2.45
C LYS A 103 2.70 5.07 3.32
N ARG A 104 2.41 3.95 3.99
CA ARG A 104 3.41 3.30 4.83
C ARG A 104 4.58 2.77 4.01
N GLU A 105 4.27 2.13 2.88
CA GLU A 105 5.31 1.62 1.98
C GLU A 105 6.15 2.76 1.40
N TRP A 106 5.51 3.86 1.02
CA TRP A 106 6.22 5.05 0.56
C TRP A 106 7.12 5.61 1.64
N GLN A 107 6.65 5.67 2.87
CA GLN A 107 7.45 6.13 4.00
C GLN A 107 8.72 5.29 4.16
N LYS A 108 8.63 3.98 4.05
CA LYS A 108 9.78 3.08 4.12
C LYS A 108 10.81 3.37 3.02
N VAL A 109 10.34 3.52 1.80
CA VAL A 109 11.20 3.79 0.64
C VAL A 109 11.88 5.15 0.80
N TRP A 110 11.10 6.16 1.20
CA TRP A 110 11.60 7.51 1.37
C TRP A 110 12.69 7.57 2.45
N PHE A 111 12.46 6.97 3.61
CA PHE A 111 13.43 6.95 4.69
C PHE A 111 14.71 6.22 4.29
N ARG A 112 14.59 5.10 3.60
CA ARG A 112 15.76 4.38 3.12
C ARG A 112 16.57 5.21 2.13
N HIS A 113 15.91 5.94 1.25
CA HIS A 113 16.55 6.83 0.30
C HIS A 113 17.25 7.99 1.02
N LYS A 114 16.58 8.59 2.00
CA LYS A 114 17.08 9.77 2.72
C LYS A 114 18.28 9.44 3.59
N TYR A 115 18.33 8.27 4.20
CA TYR A 115 19.32 7.93 5.23
C TYR A 115 20.27 6.79 4.84
N SER A 116 20.27 6.38 3.60
CA SER A 116 21.19 5.35 3.12
C SER A 116 22.53 5.93 2.69
#